data_b0377505ca63d9ec881d7e938a32abf9
#
_entry.id   b0377505ca63d9ec881d7e938a32abf9
#
_cell.length_a   1.000
_cell.length_b   1.000
_cell.length_c   1.000
_cell.angle_alpha   90.00
_cell.angle_beta   90.00
_cell.angle_gamma   90.00
#
_symmetry.space_group_name_H-M   'P 1'
#
loop_
_entity.id
_entity.type
_entity.pdbx_description
1 polymer ?
#
loop_
_entity_poly.entity_id
_entity_poly.type
_entity_poly.pdbx_seq_one_letter_code
_entity_poly.pdbx_strand_id
1 'polypeptide(L)'
;MHARFIEENPGRQSMSGSFNPIDDGEWREQVYVKPTQKLFAAIAVHDRIAVQNLIQEEIDVNQRDHVGRTALHVAIISKAPEIACDLISAGARITARLADGKAPLHLASQYDQLSVVHKLLEKSAQNVEESKDADAMDEDKDEEAPKKAAERPSSEDDWSSHDDDDIVMTDAEDENSDDDKDDSGDKDEDEEKSNHKPEATPVPETPSGDIPDDENDEPDIIEVNSFDWDFGFSALSYAILFASLPVLEELLTAGADVKLATKPGLGNSLHPLALTILREDEDEACKIAERLILAGATSTTANESMDTIFHAAVRSGRAKLVATILRSDQHAHSVIDLPLVQYQNIIFPISTVIKQQHYAVLAVMLAHGVKLVLDEADTTRAYEAT
;
A
#
# COMPACT_ATOMS: atom_id res chain seq x y z
N MET A 1 23.67 -14.56 24.58
CA MET A 1 24.02 -15.10 25.94
C MET A 1 23.47 -14.23 27.06
N HIS A 2 23.71 -12.93 27.03
CA HIS A 2 23.25 -12.01 28.08
C HIS A 2 21.71 -11.89 28.13
N ALA A 3 21.04 -11.92 26.99
CA ALA A 3 19.59 -11.74 26.91
C ALA A 3 18.80 -12.79 27.69
N ARG A 4 19.14 -14.07 27.55
CA ARG A 4 18.42 -15.15 28.27
C ARG A 4 18.63 -15.09 29.79
N PHE A 5 19.85 -14.75 30.22
CA PHE A 5 20.11 -14.59 31.66
C PHE A 5 19.25 -13.47 32.25
N ILE A 6 19.03 -12.40 31.47
CA ILE A 6 18.18 -11.27 31.83
C ILE A 6 16.70 -11.69 31.90
N GLU A 7 16.21 -12.43 30.91
CA GLU A 7 14.82 -12.92 30.87
C GLU A 7 14.49 -13.88 32.00
N GLU A 8 15.38 -14.84 32.29
CA GLU A 8 15.14 -15.83 33.32
C GLU A 8 15.46 -15.34 34.76
N ASN A 9 16.30 -14.33 34.87
CA ASN A 9 16.76 -13.81 36.16
C ASN A 9 16.82 -12.27 36.17
N PRO A 10 15.72 -11.57 36.04
CA PRO A 10 15.73 -10.12 35.90
C PRO A 10 16.27 -9.38 37.14
N GLY A 11 16.18 -9.98 38.32
CA GLY A 11 16.73 -9.42 39.57
C GLY A 11 18.23 -9.64 39.79
N ARG A 12 18.89 -10.44 38.96
CA ARG A 12 20.32 -10.78 39.14
C ARG A 12 21.29 -9.92 38.36
N GLN A 13 20.79 -8.98 37.57
CA GLN A 13 21.64 -8.05 36.80
C GLN A 13 22.58 -7.22 37.67
N SER A 14 22.21 -6.97 38.92
CA SER A 14 23.00 -6.19 39.86
C SER A 14 23.97 -7.04 40.71
N MET A 15 23.93 -8.35 40.57
CA MET A 15 24.81 -9.25 41.36
C MET A 15 26.12 -9.49 40.60
N SER A 16 26.92 -8.44 40.48
CA SER A 16 28.29 -8.56 40.01
C SER A 16 29.10 -9.33 41.02
N GLY A 17 29.51 -10.54 40.73
CA GLY A 17 30.46 -11.30 41.55
C GLY A 17 30.06 -12.72 41.90
N SER A 18 28.83 -13.14 41.73
CA SER A 18 28.42 -14.53 41.93
C SER A 18 28.23 -15.30 40.61
N PHE A 19 28.67 -14.74 39.50
CA PHE A 19 28.59 -15.37 38.21
C PHE A 19 29.80 -16.26 38.01
N ASN A 20 29.63 -17.56 38.16
CA ASN A 20 30.63 -18.51 37.69
C ASN A 20 30.62 -18.47 36.16
N PRO A 21 31.78 -18.24 35.52
CA PRO A 21 31.86 -18.37 34.07
C PRO A 21 31.59 -19.84 33.75
N ILE A 22 30.42 -20.07 33.20
CA ILE A 22 30.06 -21.36 32.61
C ILE A 22 30.86 -21.47 31.31
N ASP A 23 31.33 -22.68 31.03
CA ASP A 23 32.03 -22.98 29.80
C ASP A 23 31.22 -22.48 28.60
N ASP A 24 31.86 -21.71 27.70
CA ASP A 24 31.24 -21.10 26.54
C ASP A 24 30.43 -22.10 25.68
N GLY A 25 30.82 -23.38 25.67
CA GLY A 25 30.10 -24.45 25.00
C GLY A 25 28.75 -24.75 25.63
N GLU A 26 28.69 -24.89 26.96
CA GLU A 26 27.44 -25.18 27.67
C GLU A 26 26.44 -24.04 27.60
N TRP A 27 26.91 -22.78 27.60
CA TRP A 27 26.07 -21.64 27.43
C TRP A 27 25.42 -21.54 26.02
N ARG A 28 26.15 -21.92 25.00
CA ARG A 28 25.64 -21.97 23.64
C ARG A 28 24.53 -23.01 23.49
N GLU A 29 24.66 -24.14 24.16
CA GLU A 29 23.64 -25.19 24.15
C GLU A 29 22.40 -24.83 24.98
N GLN A 30 22.56 -23.98 26.00
CA GLN A 30 21.46 -23.57 26.88
C GLN A 30 20.71 -22.30 26.41
N VAL A 31 21.24 -21.56 25.46
CA VAL A 31 20.55 -20.39 24.93
C VAL A 31 19.30 -20.83 24.16
N TYR A 32 18.17 -20.69 24.81
CA TYR A 32 16.88 -20.87 24.12
C TYR A 32 16.66 -19.72 23.13
N VAL A 33 16.60 -20.03 21.87
CA VAL A 33 16.16 -19.11 20.81
C VAL A 33 14.74 -19.50 20.44
N LYS A 34 13.82 -18.55 20.53
CA LYS A 34 12.42 -18.81 20.15
C LYS A 34 12.38 -19.40 18.74
N PRO A 35 11.54 -20.41 18.47
CA PRO A 35 11.46 -21.02 17.13
C PRO A 35 11.27 -20.00 16.02
N THR A 36 10.46 -18.97 16.24
CA THR A 36 10.26 -17.85 15.30
C THR A 36 11.55 -17.09 15.00
N GLN A 37 12.39 -16.83 16.00
CA GLN A 37 13.69 -16.18 15.78
C GLN A 37 14.62 -17.06 14.94
N LYS A 38 14.56 -18.40 15.12
CA LYS A 38 15.29 -19.33 14.26
C LYS A 38 14.80 -19.28 12.82
N LEU A 39 13.47 -19.19 12.62
CA LEU A 39 12.86 -19.07 11.31
C LEU A 39 13.36 -17.80 10.59
N PHE A 40 13.27 -16.64 11.22
CA PHE A 40 13.79 -15.39 10.65
C PHE A 40 15.28 -15.43 10.35
N ALA A 41 16.07 -16.04 11.25
CA ALA A 41 17.51 -16.20 11.05
C ALA A 41 17.83 -17.11 9.85
N ALA A 42 17.11 -18.24 9.70
CA ALA A 42 17.26 -19.15 8.56
C ALA A 42 16.90 -18.48 7.24
N ILE A 43 15.82 -17.68 7.21
CA ILE A 43 15.42 -16.91 6.03
C ILE A 43 16.50 -15.88 5.67
N ALA A 44 17.05 -15.16 6.64
CA ALA A 44 18.06 -14.13 6.43
C ALA A 44 19.37 -14.68 5.83
N VAL A 45 19.72 -15.94 6.12
CA VAL A 45 20.88 -16.63 5.53
C VAL A 45 20.53 -17.50 4.33
N HIS A 46 19.28 -17.47 3.85
CA HIS A 46 18.76 -18.26 2.73
C HIS A 46 18.89 -19.77 2.92
N ASP A 47 18.82 -20.26 4.17
CA ASP A 47 18.86 -21.69 4.48
C ASP A 47 17.47 -22.32 4.33
N ARG A 48 17.15 -22.70 3.09
CA ARG A 48 15.86 -23.31 2.75
C ARG A 48 15.60 -24.62 3.51
N ILE A 49 16.66 -25.42 3.75
CA ILE A 49 16.51 -26.71 4.44
C ILE A 49 16.13 -26.49 5.89
N ALA A 50 16.80 -25.53 6.57
CA ALA A 50 16.44 -25.16 7.93
C ALA A 50 15.01 -24.63 8.02
N VAL A 51 14.57 -23.80 7.05
CA VAL A 51 13.18 -23.28 6.98
C VAL A 51 12.18 -24.43 6.82
N GLN A 52 12.43 -25.37 5.91
CA GLN A 52 11.53 -26.54 5.70
C GLN A 52 11.45 -27.43 6.94
N ASN A 53 12.55 -27.66 7.64
CA ASN A 53 12.54 -28.42 8.89
C ASN A 53 11.72 -27.72 9.99
N LEU A 54 11.86 -26.37 10.09
CA LEU A 54 11.09 -25.58 11.05
C LEU A 54 9.60 -25.56 10.72
N ILE A 55 9.22 -25.52 9.44
CA ILE A 55 7.82 -25.67 9.00
C ILE A 55 7.26 -27.06 9.39
N GLN A 56 8.05 -28.13 9.26
CA GLN A 56 7.64 -29.48 9.69
C GLN A 56 7.48 -29.61 11.21
N GLU A 57 8.13 -28.76 11.98
CA GLU A 57 7.95 -28.65 13.45
C GLU A 57 6.66 -27.90 13.83
N GLU A 58 5.77 -27.59 12.88
CA GLU A 58 4.49 -26.91 13.07
C GLU A 58 4.62 -25.53 13.73
N ILE A 59 5.70 -24.80 13.41
CA ILE A 59 5.88 -23.43 13.89
C ILE A 59 4.86 -22.52 13.22
N ASP A 60 4.27 -21.63 14.01
CA ASP A 60 3.43 -20.57 13.48
C ASP A 60 4.24 -19.64 12.55
N VAL A 61 3.97 -19.76 11.25
CA VAL A 61 4.63 -19.00 10.17
C VAL A 61 4.12 -17.55 10.09
N ASN A 62 3.01 -17.23 10.77
CA ASN A 62 2.35 -15.92 10.74
C ASN A 62 2.81 -14.97 11.84
N GLN A 63 3.63 -15.46 12.77
CA GLN A 63 4.19 -14.58 13.80
C GLN A 63 4.98 -13.43 13.19
N ARG A 64 4.82 -12.26 13.81
CA ARG A 64 5.52 -11.04 13.41
C ARG A 64 6.83 -10.87 14.21
N ASP A 65 7.83 -10.31 13.55
CA ASP A 65 9.06 -9.88 14.23
C ASP A 65 8.83 -8.55 14.99
N HIS A 66 9.87 -8.05 15.64
CA HIS A 66 9.83 -6.78 16.38
C HIS A 66 9.57 -5.54 15.54
N VAL A 67 9.61 -5.65 14.21
CA VAL A 67 9.31 -4.59 13.24
C VAL A 67 7.91 -4.75 12.64
N GLY A 68 7.20 -5.85 13.00
CA GLY A 68 5.88 -6.16 12.48
C GLY A 68 5.87 -6.94 11.16
N ARG A 69 7.01 -7.50 10.72
CA ARG A 69 7.11 -8.29 9.49
C ARG A 69 6.81 -9.76 9.78
N THR A 70 6.07 -10.42 8.92
CA THR A 70 5.93 -11.89 8.92
C THR A 70 7.14 -12.56 8.26
N ALA A 71 7.29 -13.86 8.43
CA ALA A 71 8.33 -14.66 7.76
C ALA A 71 8.27 -14.48 6.24
N LEU A 72 7.07 -14.42 5.66
CA LEU A 72 6.85 -14.20 4.22
C LEU A 72 7.40 -12.85 3.76
N HIS A 73 7.14 -11.76 4.50
CA HIS A 73 7.71 -10.45 4.17
C HIS A 73 9.23 -10.47 4.16
N VAL A 74 9.83 -11.09 5.17
CA VAL A 74 11.31 -11.19 5.27
C VAL A 74 11.88 -12.01 4.12
N ALA A 75 11.24 -13.12 3.73
CA ALA A 75 11.68 -13.94 2.60
C ALA A 75 11.65 -13.16 1.27
N ILE A 76 10.59 -12.37 1.03
CA ILE A 76 10.47 -11.54 -0.17
C ILE A 76 11.54 -10.42 -0.17
N ILE A 77 11.68 -9.69 0.94
CA ILE A 77 12.66 -8.60 1.07
C ILE A 77 14.10 -9.13 0.92
N SER A 78 14.39 -10.32 1.46
CA SER A 78 15.70 -10.97 1.34
C SER A 78 15.95 -11.56 -0.05
N LYS A 79 15.00 -11.44 -0.98
CA LYS A 79 15.08 -12.03 -2.32
C LYS A 79 15.30 -13.55 -2.31
N ALA A 80 14.56 -14.25 -1.44
CA ALA A 80 14.55 -15.70 -1.33
C ALA A 80 13.22 -16.29 -1.86
N PRO A 81 12.97 -16.28 -3.18
CA PRO A 81 11.68 -16.62 -3.75
C PRO A 81 11.26 -18.05 -3.48
N GLU A 82 12.22 -19.00 -3.43
CA GLU A 82 11.93 -20.39 -3.12
C GLU A 82 11.41 -20.57 -1.69
N ILE A 83 12.03 -19.87 -0.73
CA ILE A 83 11.60 -19.88 0.67
C ILE A 83 10.23 -19.21 0.81
N ALA A 84 9.99 -18.09 0.10
CA ALA A 84 8.69 -17.45 0.08
C ALA A 84 7.58 -18.37 -0.45
N CYS A 85 7.84 -19.12 -1.53
CA CYS A 85 6.90 -20.10 -2.05
C CYS A 85 6.64 -21.26 -1.08
N ASP A 86 7.68 -21.74 -0.37
CA ASP A 86 7.53 -22.78 0.64
C ASP A 86 6.67 -22.29 1.82
N LEU A 87 6.86 -21.03 2.28
CA LEU A 87 6.06 -20.41 3.33
C LEU A 87 4.59 -20.23 2.91
N ILE A 88 4.32 -19.78 1.68
CA ILE A 88 2.95 -19.67 1.15
C ILE A 88 2.27 -21.04 1.17
N SER A 89 3.00 -22.08 0.74
CA SER A 89 2.47 -23.46 0.73
C SER A 89 2.25 -24.01 2.14
N ALA A 90 2.97 -23.49 3.15
CA ALA A 90 2.81 -23.83 4.55
C ALA A 90 1.71 -23.04 5.28
N GLY A 91 0.94 -22.20 4.56
CA GLY A 91 -0.17 -21.43 5.14
C GLY A 91 0.25 -20.06 5.69
N ALA A 92 1.34 -19.49 5.18
CA ALA A 92 1.65 -18.09 5.48
C ALA A 92 0.57 -17.18 4.91
N ARG A 93 0.06 -16.25 5.73
CA ARG A 93 -0.99 -15.29 5.34
C ARG A 93 -0.50 -14.39 4.21
N ILE A 94 -1.23 -14.42 3.09
CA ILE A 94 -0.86 -13.69 1.87
C ILE A 94 -1.36 -12.24 1.85
N THR A 95 -2.28 -11.88 2.76
CA THR A 95 -2.85 -10.53 2.88
C THR A 95 -2.22 -9.70 4.00
N ALA A 96 -1.35 -10.29 4.83
CA ALA A 96 -0.71 -9.58 5.95
C ALA A 96 -0.04 -8.28 5.48
N ARG A 97 -0.25 -7.18 6.22
CA ARG A 97 0.30 -5.87 5.85
C ARG A 97 1.43 -5.46 6.80
N LEU A 98 2.40 -4.75 6.26
CA LEU A 98 3.44 -4.04 7.01
C LEU A 98 2.90 -2.72 7.57
N ALA A 99 3.69 -2.04 8.40
CA ALA A 99 3.35 -0.73 8.96
C ALA A 99 3.14 0.36 7.90
N ASP A 100 3.76 0.23 6.73
CA ASP A 100 3.57 1.10 5.56
C ASP A 100 2.39 0.66 4.66
N GLY A 101 1.64 -0.37 5.06
CA GLY A 101 0.50 -0.90 4.34
C GLY A 101 0.84 -1.82 3.17
N LYS A 102 2.12 -2.12 2.94
CA LYS A 102 2.51 -3.06 1.88
C LYS A 102 2.15 -4.49 2.24
N ALA A 103 1.39 -5.13 1.39
CA ALA A 103 1.13 -6.56 1.42
C ALA A 103 2.24 -7.34 0.67
N PRO A 104 2.34 -8.67 0.83
CA PRO A 104 3.31 -9.51 0.12
C PRO A 104 3.31 -9.28 -1.39
N LEU A 105 2.14 -9.05 -2.02
CA LEU A 105 2.04 -8.80 -3.46
C LEU A 105 2.75 -7.50 -3.87
N HIS A 106 2.64 -6.42 -3.08
CA HIS A 106 3.35 -5.16 -3.33
C HIS A 106 4.87 -5.37 -3.30
N LEU A 107 5.36 -6.09 -2.29
CA LEU A 107 6.79 -6.38 -2.13
C LEU A 107 7.30 -7.31 -3.25
N ALA A 108 6.57 -8.39 -3.57
CA ALA A 108 6.96 -9.31 -4.65
C ALA A 108 7.05 -8.58 -5.99
N SER A 109 6.13 -7.64 -6.25
CA SER A 109 6.16 -6.77 -7.43
C SER A 109 7.34 -5.78 -7.37
N GLN A 110 7.61 -5.17 -6.20
CA GLN A 110 8.73 -4.25 -6.03
C GLN A 110 10.10 -4.92 -6.23
N TYR A 111 10.24 -6.18 -5.79
CA TYR A 111 11.50 -6.92 -5.87
C TYR A 111 11.63 -7.83 -7.10
N ASP A 112 10.72 -7.72 -8.07
CA ASP A 112 10.72 -8.46 -9.34
C ASP A 112 10.76 -9.99 -9.15
N GLN A 113 9.89 -10.52 -8.28
CA GLN A 113 9.84 -11.95 -7.96
C GLN A 113 8.64 -12.64 -8.62
N LEU A 114 8.74 -12.93 -9.92
CA LEU A 114 7.67 -13.52 -10.71
C LEU A 114 7.08 -14.80 -10.09
N SER A 115 7.94 -15.72 -9.61
CA SER A 115 7.49 -16.98 -9.01
C SER A 115 6.67 -16.78 -7.74
N VAL A 116 7.00 -15.76 -6.95
CA VAL A 116 6.26 -15.40 -5.73
C VAL A 116 4.93 -14.76 -6.09
N VAL A 117 4.92 -13.81 -7.05
CA VAL A 117 3.68 -13.19 -7.56
C VAL A 117 2.71 -14.27 -8.06
N HIS A 118 3.20 -15.17 -8.92
CA HIS A 118 2.39 -16.28 -9.42
C HIS A 118 1.82 -17.15 -8.28
N LYS A 119 2.67 -17.53 -7.31
CA LYS A 119 2.25 -18.36 -6.17
C LYS A 119 1.25 -17.67 -5.24
N LEU A 120 1.41 -16.36 -5.02
CA LEU A 120 0.47 -15.55 -4.24
C LEU A 120 -0.92 -15.50 -4.90
N LEU A 121 -0.96 -15.25 -6.21
CA LEU A 121 -2.21 -15.20 -6.97
C LEU A 121 -2.87 -16.58 -7.08
N GLU A 122 -2.10 -17.63 -7.27
CA GLU A 122 -2.58 -19.02 -7.26
C GLU A 122 -3.23 -19.36 -5.91
N LYS A 123 -2.55 -19.05 -4.80
CA LYS A 123 -3.10 -19.31 -3.45
C LYS A 123 -4.35 -18.49 -3.16
N SER A 124 -4.36 -17.23 -3.57
CA SER A 124 -5.55 -16.38 -3.46
C SER A 124 -6.75 -16.97 -4.21
N ALA A 125 -6.54 -17.47 -5.43
CA ALA A 125 -7.60 -18.13 -6.20
C ALA A 125 -8.12 -19.40 -5.50
N GLN A 126 -7.23 -20.22 -4.92
CA GLN A 126 -7.61 -21.37 -4.12
C GLN A 126 -8.45 -20.99 -2.90
N ASN A 127 -8.04 -19.93 -2.16
CA ASN A 127 -8.77 -19.45 -1.00
C ASN A 127 -10.17 -18.93 -1.39
N VAL A 128 -10.35 -18.33 -2.56
CA VAL A 128 -11.66 -17.92 -3.10
C VAL A 128 -12.55 -19.13 -3.40
N GLU A 129 -12.00 -20.22 -3.90
CA GLU A 129 -12.76 -21.45 -4.15
C GLU A 129 -13.16 -22.11 -2.82
N GLU A 130 -12.24 -22.21 -1.87
CA GLU A 130 -12.48 -22.78 -0.55
C GLU A 130 -13.56 -21.98 0.23
N SER A 131 -13.58 -20.65 0.13
CA SER A 131 -14.60 -19.82 0.77
C SER A 131 -16.00 -20.03 0.17
N LYS A 132 -16.11 -20.19 -1.15
CA LYS A 132 -17.39 -20.47 -1.82
C LYS A 132 -17.96 -21.83 -1.46
N ASP A 133 -17.10 -22.84 -1.32
CA ASP A 133 -17.51 -24.17 -0.93
C ASP A 133 -17.99 -24.20 0.55
N ALA A 134 -17.39 -23.39 1.42
CA ALA A 134 -17.80 -23.23 2.80
C ALA A 134 -19.18 -22.56 2.91
N ASP A 135 -19.41 -21.48 2.17
CA ASP A 135 -20.70 -20.78 2.14
C ASP A 135 -21.82 -21.68 1.60
N ALA A 136 -21.54 -22.47 0.56
CA ALA A 136 -22.51 -23.42 0.01
C ALA A 136 -22.89 -24.54 0.99
N MET A 137 -21.97 -24.95 1.87
CA MET A 137 -22.26 -25.96 2.91
C MET A 137 -23.06 -25.42 4.09
N ASP A 138 -23.02 -24.13 4.35
CA ASP A 138 -23.81 -23.50 5.42
C ASP A 138 -25.26 -23.21 4.97
N GLU A 139 -25.48 -22.87 3.70
CA GLU A 139 -26.85 -22.72 3.15
C GLU A 139 -27.64 -24.02 3.20
N ASP A 140 -27.01 -25.18 2.99
CA ASP A 140 -27.65 -26.50 3.09
C ASP A 140 -28.04 -26.89 4.54
N LYS A 141 -27.45 -26.28 5.56
CA LYS A 141 -27.78 -26.55 6.97
C LYS A 141 -29.02 -25.81 7.47
N ASP A 142 -29.34 -24.67 6.87
CA ASP A 142 -30.50 -23.86 7.27
C ASP A 142 -31.83 -24.40 6.68
N GLU A 143 -31.79 -25.27 5.66
CA GLU A 143 -32.98 -25.90 5.09
C GLU A 143 -33.51 -27.10 5.90
N GLU A 144 -32.74 -27.72 6.80
CA GLU A 144 -33.16 -28.89 7.62
C GLU A 144 -33.73 -28.59 9.01
N ALA A 145 -34.06 -27.36 9.36
CA ALA A 145 -34.74 -27.07 10.62
C ALA A 145 -36.27 -27.33 10.51
N PRO A 146 -36.87 -28.28 11.29
CA PRO A 146 -38.29 -28.58 11.16
C PRO A 146 -39.11 -27.40 11.65
N LYS A 147 -39.96 -26.88 10.76
CA LYS A 147 -41.02 -25.90 11.09
C LYS A 147 -41.98 -26.48 12.15
N LYS A 148 -41.70 -26.24 13.42
CA LYS A 148 -42.74 -26.34 14.47
C LYS A 148 -43.63 -25.11 14.39
N ALA A 149 -44.82 -25.33 13.86
CA ALA A 149 -45.94 -24.39 13.97
C ALA A 149 -46.22 -24.08 15.46
N ALA A 150 -46.01 -22.84 15.86
CA ALA A 150 -46.54 -22.30 17.09
C ALA A 150 -47.63 -21.29 16.72
N GLU A 151 -48.85 -21.68 16.98
CA GLU A 151 -50.06 -20.86 16.94
C GLU A 151 -49.85 -19.62 17.82
N ARG A 152 -50.08 -18.44 17.28
CA ARG A 152 -50.23 -17.20 18.04
C ARG A 152 -51.72 -16.94 18.26
N PRO A 153 -52.15 -16.59 19.47
CA PRO A 153 -53.46 -16.02 19.69
C PRO A 153 -53.48 -14.55 19.28
N SER A 154 -54.50 -14.20 18.52
CA SER A 154 -54.87 -12.85 18.13
C SER A 154 -55.21 -11.98 19.33
N SER A 155 -54.64 -10.80 19.44
CA SER A 155 -55.30 -9.66 20.11
C SER A 155 -55.03 -8.42 19.23
N GLU A 156 -56.13 -7.97 18.67
CA GLU A 156 -56.33 -6.67 18.07
C GLU A 156 -56.16 -5.62 19.16
N ASP A 157 -55.35 -4.61 18.92
CA ASP A 157 -55.59 -3.26 19.43
C ASP A 157 -54.94 -2.24 18.49
N ASP A 158 -55.84 -1.54 17.91
CA ASP A 158 -55.92 -0.34 17.13
C ASP A 158 -55.17 0.84 17.79
N TRP A 159 -54.26 1.52 17.06
CA TRP A 159 -53.98 2.93 17.28
C TRP A 159 -53.58 3.62 15.97
N SER A 160 -54.52 4.44 15.58
CA SER A 160 -54.52 5.33 14.42
C SER A 160 -53.46 6.46 14.49
N SER A 161 -52.97 6.75 13.32
CA SER A 161 -52.63 8.05 12.72
C SER A 161 -52.38 9.29 13.61
N HIS A 162 -51.31 9.96 13.40
CA HIS A 162 -51.33 11.43 13.20
C HIS A 162 -50.22 11.88 12.29
N ASP A 163 -50.65 12.77 11.40
CA ASP A 163 -49.98 13.48 10.32
C ASP A 163 -49.04 14.57 10.82
N ASP A 164 -48.15 14.95 9.88
CA ASP A 164 -47.64 16.28 9.58
C ASP A 164 -46.99 17.13 10.69
N ASP A 165 -45.78 17.59 10.44
CA ASP A 165 -45.58 19.00 10.12
C ASP A 165 -44.10 19.33 9.84
N ASP A 166 -43.92 20.10 8.77
CA ASP A 166 -42.80 20.93 8.34
C ASP A 166 -42.13 21.75 9.45
N ILE A 167 -40.82 21.87 9.43
CA ILE A 167 -40.10 23.10 9.90
C ILE A 167 -38.81 23.30 9.10
N VAL A 168 -38.84 24.11 8.11
CA VAL A 168 -38.23 25.44 7.84
C VAL A 168 -36.80 25.63 8.34
N MET A 169 -35.93 25.86 7.36
CA MET A 169 -34.63 26.52 7.46
C MET A 169 -34.74 27.90 8.14
N THR A 170 -33.77 28.23 8.98
CA THR A 170 -33.35 29.64 9.19
C THR A 170 -31.86 29.73 9.34
N ASP A 171 -31.27 30.49 8.42
CA ASP A 171 -29.97 31.14 8.52
C ASP A 171 -29.94 32.09 9.72
N ALA A 172 -28.79 32.18 10.36
CA ALA A 172 -28.36 33.41 11.02
C ALA A 172 -26.83 33.44 11.17
N GLU A 173 -26.24 34.36 10.44
CA GLU A 173 -24.90 34.93 10.65
C GLU A 173 -24.94 35.72 11.96
N ASP A 174 -23.82 35.82 12.70
CA ASP A 174 -23.23 37.07 13.16
C ASP A 174 -21.95 36.88 13.98
N GLU A 175 -21.03 37.54 13.60
CA GLU A 175 -19.87 38.34 13.91
C GLU A 175 -19.44 38.57 15.38
N ASN A 176 -18.08 38.65 15.50
CA ASN A 176 -17.26 39.55 16.36
C ASN A 176 -17.22 39.28 17.88
N SER A 177 -16.10 39.32 18.53
CA SER A 177 -14.99 40.30 18.58
C SER A 177 -13.99 39.93 19.68
N ASP A 178 -12.79 40.36 19.47
CA ASP A 178 -11.62 40.53 20.33
C ASP A 178 -11.88 40.77 21.82
N ASP A 179 -10.99 40.26 22.69
CA ASP A 179 -10.22 41.14 23.60
C ASP A 179 -9.10 40.42 24.35
N ASP A 180 -7.92 41.00 24.27
CA ASP A 180 -6.72 40.79 25.05
C ASP A 180 -6.95 40.97 26.56
N LYS A 181 -6.17 40.27 27.38
CA LYS A 181 -5.39 40.88 28.47
C LYS A 181 -4.50 39.88 29.21
N ASP A 182 -3.21 40.24 29.20
CA ASP A 182 -2.17 39.87 30.16
C ASP A 182 -2.62 39.98 31.64
N ASP A 183 -2.14 39.08 32.48
CA ASP A 183 -1.49 39.52 33.73
C ASP A 183 -0.62 38.41 34.35
N SER A 184 0.56 38.83 34.70
CA SER A 184 1.64 38.18 35.43
C SER A 184 1.35 38.11 36.94
N GLY A 185 1.87 37.09 37.63
CA GLY A 185 1.91 37.12 39.09
C GLY A 185 2.54 35.89 39.73
N ASP A 186 3.86 35.99 39.97
CA ASP A 186 4.59 35.21 40.95
C ASP A 186 3.96 35.25 42.35
N LYS A 187 4.05 34.13 43.09
CA LYS A 187 4.57 34.13 44.47
C LYS A 187 4.64 32.74 45.10
N ASP A 188 5.74 32.56 45.72
CA ASP A 188 6.37 31.54 46.50
C ASP A 188 5.58 30.98 47.71
N GLU A 189 6.06 29.77 48.14
CA GLU A 189 6.19 29.21 49.47
C GLU A 189 4.93 28.71 50.21
N ASP A 190 4.85 27.39 50.54
CA ASP A 190 5.27 26.87 51.83
C ASP A 190 5.08 25.34 51.93
N GLU A 191 6.08 24.72 52.55
CA GLU A 191 6.13 23.29 52.89
C GLU A 191 5.12 22.94 54.01
N GLU A 192 4.34 21.89 53.85
CA GLU A 192 3.95 21.05 54.99
C GLU A 192 3.90 19.55 54.64
N LYS A 193 4.76 18.82 55.29
CA LYS A 193 4.81 17.37 55.35
C LYS A 193 3.57 16.82 56.06
N SER A 194 2.72 16.08 55.40
CA SER A 194 1.82 15.16 56.04
C SER A 194 1.95 13.75 55.42
N ASN A 195 2.40 12.86 56.28
CA ASN A 195 2.63 11.45 56.05
C ASN A 195 1.25 10.75 55.94
N HIS A 196 0.76 10.52 54.73
CA HIS A 196 -0.37 9.64 54.46
C HIS A 196 0.10 8.52 53.53
N LYS A 197 0.16 7.33 54.11
CA LYS A 197 0.27 6.05 53.42
C LYS A 197 -0.89 5.93 52.45
N PRO A 198 -0.68 5.82 51.12
CA PRO A 198 -1.79 5.59 50.23
C PRO A 198 -2.23 4.13 50.35
N GLU A 199 -3.42 3.94 50.85
CA GLU A 199 -4.22 2.74 50.72
C GLU A 199 -4.36 2.43 49.23
N ALA A 200 -3.92 1.25 48.80
CA ALA A 200 -4.00 0.80 47.45
C ALA A 200 -5.48 0.73 47.04
N THR A 201 -5.91 1.69 46.28
CA THR A 201 -7.15 1.55 45.50
C THR A 201 -6.98 0.39 44.51
N PRO A 202 -7.92 -0.56 44.44
CA PRO A 202 -7.87 -1.60 43.42
C PRO A 202 -7.85 -0.93 42.07
N VAL A 203 -6.78 -1.16 41.31
CA VAL A 203 -6.71 -0.85 39.90
C VAL A 203 -7.91 -1.60 39.28
N PRO A 204 -8.82 -0.93 38.56
CA PRO A 204 -9.83 -1.66 37.82
C PRO A 204 -9.08 -2.60 36.88
N GLU A 205 -9.30 -3.90 37.07
CA GLU A 205 -8.91 -4.90 36.09
C GLU A 205 -9.51 -4.45 34.77
N THR A 206 -8.66 -3.95 33.87
CA THR A 206 -9.06 -3.81 32.47
C THR A 206 -9.53 -5.20 32.08
N PRO A 207 -10.76 -5.36 31.59
CA PRO A 207 -11.13 -6.62 31.00
C PRO A 207 -10.07 -6.90 29.93
N SER A 208 -9.36 -8.00 30.07
CA SER A 208 -8.65 -8.61 28.96
C SER A 208 -9.74 -9.12 28.03
N GLY A 209 -10.42 -8.19 27.39
CA GLY A 209 -11.13 -8.49 26.18
C GLY A 209 -10.01 -8.77 25.19
N ASP A 210 -9.99 -9.99 24.68
CA ASP A 210 -9.31 -10.29 23.45
C ASP A 210 -9.70 -9.18 22.50
N ILE A 211 -8.75 -8.31 22.15
CA ILE A 211 -8.89 -7.40 21.02
C ILE A 211 -9.08 -8.39 19.88
N PRO A 212 -10.23 -8.39 19.20
CA PRO A 212 -10.40 -9.27 18.06
C PRO A 212 -9.20 -8.99 17.17
N ASP A 213 -8.44 -10.04 16.88
CA ASP A 213 -7.39 -9.96 15.86
C ASP A 213 -8.13 -9.85 14.54
N ASP A 214 -8.61 -8.62 14.21
CA ASP A 214 -9.40 -8.33 13.02
C ASP A 214 -8.69 -8.84 11.74
N GLU A 215 -7.37 -8.97 11.81
CA GLU A 215 -6.60 -9.56 10.72
C GLU A 215 -6.85 -11.07 10.54
N ASN A 216 -7.27 -11.82 11.56
CA ASN A 216 -7.48 -13.26 11.46
C ASN A 216 -8.89 -13.63 10.99
N ASP A 217 -9.86 -12.71 11.16
CA ASP A 217 -11.25 -12.94 10.78
C ASP A 217 -11.52 -12.56 9.31
N GLU A 218 -10.61 -11.79 8.67
CA GLU A 218 -10.73 -11.46 7.26
C GLU A 218 -10.26 -12.63 6.37
N PRO A 219 -11.00 -12.92 5.28
CA PRO A 219 -10.59 -13.93 4.33
C PRO A 219 -9.21 -13.60 3.72
N ASP A 220 -8.32 -14.60 3.67
CA ASP A 220 -6.97 -14.42 3.13
C ASP A 220 -6.98 -14.43 1.60
N ILE A 221 -7.68 -13.43 1.01
CA ILE A 221 -7.88 -13.24 -0.42
C ILE A 221 -7.23 -11.94 -0.84
N ILE A 222 -6.36 -12.00 -1.85
CA ILE A 222 -5.64 -10.82 -2.35
C ILE A 222 -6.56 -9.91 -3.14
N GLU A 223 -6.65 -8.66 -2.72
CA GLU A 223 -7.19 -7.57 -3.52
C GLU A 223 -6.06 -6.98 -4.39
N VAL A 224 -6.03 -7.36 -5.68
CA VAL A 224 -4.93 -6.99 -6.61
C VAL A 224 -4.76 -5.48 -6.75
N ASN A 225 -5.86 -4.73 -6.63
CA ASN A 225 -5.91 -3.27 -6.77
C ASN A 225 -5.79 -2.52 -5.43
N SER A 226 -5.47 -3.19 -4.34
CA SER A 226 -5.26 -2.55 -3.05
C SER A 226 -4.05 -1.62 -3.07
N PHE A 227 -4.13 -0.55 -2.25
CA PHE A 227 -3.05 0.44 -2.12
C PHE A 227 -2.23 0.22 -0.86
N ASP A 228 -0.96 0.62 -0.90
CA ASP A 228 -0.19 0.84 0.31
C ASP A 228 -0.65 2.13 1.02
N TRP A 229 -0.15 2.37 2.24
CA TRP A 229 -0.57 3.53 3.04
C TRP A 229 0.33 4.73 2.87
N ASP A 230 1.61 4.53 2.51
CA ASP A 230 2.61 5.59 2.42
C ASP A 230 2.49 6.38 1.11
N PHE A 231 2.52 5.68 -0.03
CA PHE A 231 2.55 6.31 -1.36
C PHE A 231 1.22 6.20 -2.09
N GLY A 232 0.29 5.39 -1.62
CA GLY A 232 -0.93 5.06 -2.34
C GLY A 232 -0.65 4.32 -3.65
N PHE A 233 0.36 3.47 -3.66
CA PHE A 233 0.74 2.65 -4.80
C PHE A 233 0.05 1.29 -4.74
N SER A 234 -0.43 0.81 -5.87
CA SER A 234 -0.86 -0.57 -6.05
C SER A 234 0.33 -1.49 -6.41
N ALA A 235 0.12 -2.80 -6.36
CA ALA A 235 1.12 -3.77 -6.81
C ALA A 235 1.55 -3.50 -8.27
N LEU A 236 0.60 -3.11 -9.15
CA LEU A 236 0.89 -2.71 -10.53
C LEU A 236 1.81 -1.49 -10.59
N SER A 237 1.62 -0.48 -9.72
CA SER A 237 2.48 0.71 -9.66
C SER A 237 3.93 0.33 -9.33
N TYR A 238 4.12 -0.56 -8.38
CA TYR A 238 5.45 -1.09 -8.04
C TYR A 238 6.07 -1.89 -9.20
N ALA A 239 5.28 -2.73 -9.87
CA ALA A 239 5.75 -3.49 -11.03
C ALA A 239 6.21 -2.57 -12.17
N ILE A 240 5.47 -1.51 -12.47
CA ILE A 240 5.84 -0.53 -13.51
C ILE A 240 7.17 0.14 -13.18
N LEU A 241 7.41 0.49 -11.93
CA LEU A 241 8.63 1.21 -11.53
C LEU A 241 9.85 0.30 -11.43
N PHE A 242 9.68 -0.93 -10.93
CA PHE A 242 10.81 -1.75 -10.46
C PHE A 242 10.89 -3.15 -11.08
N ALA A 243 9.77 -3.72 -11.53
CA ALA A 243 9.74 -5.10 -12.01
C ALA A 243 9.95 -5.22 -13.52
N SER A 244 10.22 -6.42 -13.95
CA SER A 244 10.31 -6.82 -15.36
C SER A 244 8.91 -7.00 -15.98
N LEU A 245 8.85 -7.02 -17.31
CA LEU A 245 7.60 -7.18 -18.07
C LEU A 245 6.80 -8.44 -17.68
N PRO A 246 7.39 -9.61 -17.42
CA PRO A 246 6.63 -10.79 -17.01
C PRO A 246 5.82 -10.62 -15.73
N VAL A 247 6.35 -9.92 -14.71
CA VAL A 247 5.61 -9.63 -13.47
C VAL A 247 4.41 -8.72 -13.76
N LEU A 248 4.60 -7.72 -14.61
CA LEU A 248 3.52 -6.84 -15.04
C LEU A 248 2.41 -7.62 -15.76
N GLU A 249 2.78 -8.54 -16.67
CA GLU A 249 1.83 -9.38 -17.40
C GLU A 249 1.03 -10.29 -16.48
N GLU A 250 1.67 -10.86 -15.47
CA GLU A 250 1.00 -11.67 -14.46
C GLU A 250 -0.05 -10.87 -13.69
N LEU A 251 0.31 -9.65 -13.25
CA LEU A 251 -0.64 -8.76 -12.56
C LEU A 251 -1.80 -8.32 -13.47
N LEU A 252 -1.54 -8.01 -14.75
CA LEU A 252 -2.59 -7.67 -15.69
C LEU A 252 -3.54 -8.85 -15.93
N THR A 253 -3.01 -10.07 -15.99
CA THR A 253 -3.81 -11.29 -16.12
C THR A 253 -4.69 -11.53 -14.89
N ALA A 254 -4.18 -11.16 -13.70
CA ALA A 254 -4.91 -11.23 -12.44
C ALA A 254 -5.94 -10.10 -12.25
N GLY A 255 -6.11 -9.20 -13.24
CA GLY A 255 -7.10 -8.14 -13.20
C GLY A 255 -6.63 -6.82 -12.57
N ALA A 256 -5.32 -6.55 -12.60
CA ALA A 256 -4.82 -5.23 -12.21
C ALA A 256 -5.36 -4.13 -13.11
N ASP A 257 -5.91 -3.07 -12.51
CA ASP A 257 -6.53 -1.97 -13.24
C ASP A 257 -5.48 -0.96 -13.74
N VAL A 258 -5.31 -0.89 -15.06
CA VAL A 258 -4.39 0.04 -15.73
C VAL A 258 -4.82 1.51 -15.68
N LYS A 259 -6.03 1.79 -15.21
CA LYS A 259 -6.57 3.15 -15.07
C LYS A 259 -6.56 3.64 -13.63
N LEU A 260 -6.27 2.77 -12.68
CA LEU A 260 -6.26 3.08 -11.27
C LEU A 260 -5.09 4.02 -10.93
N ALA A 261 -5.40 5.28 -10.69
CA ALA A 261 -4.41 6.28 -10.28
C ALA A 261 -3.96 6.04 -8.84
N THR A 262 -2.74 6.43 -8.52
CA THR A 262 -2.22 6.43 -7.15
C THR A 262 -3.07 7.34 -6.26
N LYS A 263 -3.17 7.04 -4.96
CA LYS A 263 -3.90 7.95 -4.04
C LYS A 263 -3.18 9.29 -3.95
N PRO A 264 -3.91 10.41 -3.97
CA PRO A 264 -3.33 11.73 -3.76
C PRO A 264 -2.94 11.88 -2.28
N GLY A 265 -1.67 11.60 -1.96
CA GLY A 265 -1.14 11.79 -0.60
C GLY A 265 -0.31 13.07 -0.50
N LEU A 266 0.64 13.25 -1.38
CA LEU A 266 1.63 14.33 -1.37
C LEU A 266 1.74 15.06 -2.72
N GLY A 267 0.71 15.02 -3.55
CA GLY A 267 0.74 15.66 -4.87
C GLY A 267 -0.37 15.17 -5.79
N ASN A 268 -0.19 15.38 -7.06
CA ASN A 268 -1.12 14.91 -8.08
C ASN A 268 -1.12 13.38 -8.16
N SER A 269 -2.30 12.77 -8.25
CA SER A 269 -2.42 11.34 -8.52
C SER A 269 -1.79 10.99 -9.87
N LEU A 270 -1.02 9.91 -9.90
CA LEU A 270 -0.34 9.42 -11.10
C LEU A 270 -1.03 8.16 -11.61
N HIS A 271 -1.39 8.17 -12.87
CA HIS A 271 -1.89 6.98 -13.54
C HIS A 271 -0.76 6.00 -13.89
N PRO A 272 -1.03 4.69 -14.00
CA PRO A 272 -0.02 3.68 -14.31
C PRO A 272 0.83 4.03 -15.54
N LEU A 273 0.24 4.50 -16.63
CA LEU A 273 1.00 4.90 -17.81
C LEU A 273 1.97 6.08 -17.54
N ALA A 274 1.62 7.01 -16.65
CA ALA A 274 2.50 8.11 -16.26
C ALA A 274 3.74 7.62 -15.47
N LEU A 275 3.61 6.54 -14.69
CA LEU A 275 4.72 5.97 -13.93
C LEU A 275 5.84 5.46 -14.83
N THR A 276 5.55 5.09 -16.09
CA THR A 276 6.58 4.66 -17.05
C THR A 276 7.60 5.75 -17.34
N ILE A 277 7.22 7.03 -17.17
CA ILE A 277 8.12 8.18 -17.35
C ILE A 277 9.21 8.21 -16.28
N LEU A 278 8.94 7.67 -15.10
CA LEU A 278 9.86 7.66 -13.95
C LEU A 278 10.87 6.49 -14.00
N ARG A 279 10.63 5.50 -14.85
CA ARG A 279 11.53 4.35 -14.97
C ARG A 279 12.89 4.75 -15.56
N GLU A 280 13.99 4.21 -15.02
CA GLU A 280 15.34 4.56 -15.46
C GLU A 280 15.63 4.07 -16.89
N ASP A 281 15.33 2.80 -17.18
CA ASP A 281 15.54 2.20 -18.50
C ASP A 281 14.40 2.59 -19.45
N GLU A 282 14.73 3.39 -20.48
CA GLU A 282 13.76 3.86 -21.47
C GLU A 282 13.25 2.73 -22.38
N ASP A 283 14.07 1.73 -22.69
CA ASP A 283 13.65 0.63 -23.56
C ASP A 283 12.65 -0.30 -22.85
N GLU A 284 12.85 -0.54 -21.57
CA GLU A 284 11.88 -1.25 -20.75
C GLU A 284 10.61 -0.40 -20.51
N ALA A 285 10.77 0.90 -20.23
CA ALA A 285 9.65 1.82 -20.11
C ALA A 285 8.76 1.81 -21.36
N CYS A 286 9.35 1.75 -22.56
CA CYS A 286 8.61 1.64 -23.82
C CYS A 286 7.83 0.34 -23.93
N LYS A 287 8.41 -0.80 -23.57
CA LYS A 287 7.71 -2.11 -23.59
C LYS A 287 6.54 -2.14 -22.61
N ILE A 288 6.76 -1.62 -21.41
CA ILE A 288 5.71 -1.52 -20.38
C ILE A 288 4.60 -0.57 -20.83
N ALA A 289 4.95 0.61 -21.38
CA ALA A 289 3.97 1.56 -21.89
C ALA A 289 3.12 0.95 -23.02
N GLU A 290 3.75 0.26 -23.97
CA GLU A 290 3.05 -0.45 -25.05
C GLU A 290 2.08 -1.50 -24.48
N ARG A 291 2.51 -2.26 -23.49
CA ARG A 291 1.67 -3.29 -22.85
C ARG A 291 0.49 -2.70 -22.07
N LEU A 292 0.71 -1.59 -21.34
CA LEU A 292 -0.35 -0.86 -20.64
C LEU A 292 -1.38 -0.27 -21.60
N ILE A 293 -0.93 0.32 -22.72
CA ILE A 293 -1.82 0.87 -23.76
C ILE A 293 -2.65 -0.25 -24.38
N LEU A 294 -2.05 -1.41 -24.69
CA LEU A 294 -2.78 -2.58 -25.19
C LEU A 294 -3.80 -3.09 -24.16
N ALA A 295 -3.55 -2.93 -22.87
CA ALA A 295 -4.48 -3.27 -21.79
C ALA A 295 -5.55 -2.18 -21.54
N GLY A 296 -5.53 -1.06 -22.29
CA GLY A 296 -6.55 -0.02 -22.24
C GLY A 296 -6.17 1.26 -21.50
N ALA A 297 -4.90 1.46 -21.16
CA ALA A 297 -4.41 2.76 -20.69
C ALA A 297 -4.37 3.76 -21.83
N THR A 298 -4.62 5.04 -21.56
CA THR A 298 -4.58 6.11 -22.57
C THR A 298 -3.68 7.25 -22.13
N SER A 299 -2.97 7.83 -23.06
CA SER A 299 -2.12 9.00 -22.82
C SER A 299 -2.89 10.32 -22.71
N THR A 300 -4.18 10.29 -23.04
CA THR A 300 -5.08 11.45 -22.99
C THR A 300 -5.61 11.72 -21.57
N THR A 301 -5.43 10.80 -20.64
CA THR A 301 -5.85 10.99 -19.25
C THR A 301 -5.13 12.20 -18.68
N ALA A 302 -5.90 13.14 -18.16
CA ALA A 302 -5.42 14.39 -17.58
C ALA A 302 -5.49 14.34 -16.05
N ASN A 303 -4.56 15.03 -15.42
CA ASN A 303 -4.63 15.31 -13.99
C ASN A 303 -5.56 16.51 -13.71
N GLU A 304 -5.66 16.91 -12.44
CA GLU A 304 -6.47 18.07 -12.00
C GLU A 304 -6.08 19.40 -12.68
N SER A 305 -4.82 19.51 -13.12
CA SER A 305 -4.30 20.67 -13.85
C SER A 305 -4.48 20.60 -15.37
N MET A 306 -5.31 19.68 -15.87
CA MET A 306 -5.50 19.40 -17.29
C MET A 306 -4.22 18.97 -18.04
N ASP A 307 -3.17 18.61 -17.30
CA ASP A 307 -1.91 18.11 -17.85
C ASP A 307 -2.05 16.62 -18.14
N THR A 308 -2.03 16.26 -19.43
CA THR A 308 -2.19 14.86 -19.83
C THR A 308 -0.89 14.08 -19.67
N ILE A 309 -0.99 12.75 -19.64
CA ILE A 309 0.17 11.86 -19.61
C ILE A 309 1.09 12.13 -20.82
N PHE A 310 0.51 12.44 -21.99
CA PHE A 310 1.28 12.81 -23.16
C PHE A 310 2.13 14.06 -22.94
N HIS A 311 1.56 15.12 -22.34
CA HIS A 311 2.33 16.33 -22.01
C HIS A 311 3.49 16.03 -21.03
N ALA A 312 3.24 15.19 -20.03
CA ALA A 312 4.27 14.76 -19.09
C ALA A 312 5.39 13.97 -19.79
N ALA A 313 5.05 13.06 -20.72
CA ALA A 313 6.02 12.32 -21.52
C ALA A 313 6.85 13.25 -22.41
N VAL A 314 6.23 14.21 -23.06
CA VAL A 314 6.91 15.23 -23.89
C VAL A 314 7.89 16.05 -23.05
N ARG A 315 7.47 16.49 -21.86
CA ARG A 315 8.30 17.25 -20.91
C ARG A 315 9.48 16.47 -20.38
N SER A 316 9.37 15.14 -20.26
CA SER A 316 10.45 14.28 -19.79
C SER A 316 11.64 14.19 -20.77
N GLY A 317 11.46 14.58 -22.05
CA GLY A 317 12.49 14.51 -23.07
C GLY A 317 12.78 13.10 -23.61
N ARG A 318 11.99 12.08 -23.20
CA ARG A 318 12.19 10.67 -23.59
C ARG A 318 11.60 10.40 -24.97
N ALA A 319 12.42 10.52 -26.00
CA ALA A 319 11.97 10.46 -27.38
C ALA A 319 11.41 9.09 -27.79
N LYS A 320 12.03 8.00 -27.32
CA LYS A 320 11.56 6.64 -27.61
C LYS A 320 10.18 6.39 -26.97
N LEU A 321 10.00 6.83 -25.73
CA LEU A 321 8.74 6.69 -25.02
C LEU A 321 7.60 7.48 -25.72
N VAL A 322 7.87 8.75 -26.09
CA VAL A 322 6.94 9.57 -26.85
C VAL A 322 6.58 8.92 -28.20
N ALA A 323 7.58 8.40 -28.94
CA ALA A 323 7.34 7.67 -30.19
C ALA A 323 6.50 6.41 -29.98
N THR A 324 6.72 5.67 -28.88
CA THR A 324 5.94 4.49 -28.53
C THR A 324 4.50 4.86 -28.22
N ILE A 325 4.25 5.89 -27.42
CA ILE A 325 2.92 6.39 -27.12
C ILE A 325 2.18 6.80 -28.40
N LEU A 326 2.81 7.61 -29.25
CA LEU A 326 2.21 8.08 -30.52
C LEU A 326 1.91 6.94 -31.50
N ARG A 327 2.67 5.85 -31.46
CA ARG A 327 2.47 4.68 -32.30
C ARG A 327 1.38 3.74 -31.77
N SER A 328 1.36 3.55 -30.46
CA SER A 328 0.53 2.50 -29.83
C SER A 328 -0.82 3.03 -29.36
N ASP A 329 -0.90 4.29 -28.91
CA ASP A 329 -2.15 4.91 -28.46
C ASP A 329 -2.82 5.66 -29.59
N GLN A 330 -3.95 5.14 -30.06
CA GLN A 330 -4.75 5.74 -31.13
C GLN A 330 -5.28 7.14 -30.76
N HIS A 331 -5.42 7.42 -29.47
CA HIS A 331 -5.94 8.70 -28.96
C HIS A 331 -4.85 9.76 -28.78
N ALA A 332 -3.56 9.38 -28.78
CA ALA A 332 -2.45 10.31 -28.58
C ALA A 332 -2.43 11.47 -29.58
N HIS A 333 -2.84 11.21 -30.82
CA HIS A 333 -2.93 12.24 -31.86
C HIS A 333 -3.96 13.34 -31.55
N SER A 334 -4.96 13.08 -30.73
CA SER A 334 -5.93 14.10 -30.31
C SER A 334 -5.36 15.13 -29.34
N VAL A 335 -4.30 14.76 -28.63
CA VAL A 335 -3.65 15.61 -27.61
C VAL A 335 -2.29 16.16 -28.05
N ILE A 336 -1.79 15.76 -29.22
CA ILE A 336 -0.46 16.18 -29.70
C ILE A 336 -0.33 17.70 -29.85
N ASP A 337 -1.42 18.36 -30.24
CA ASP A 337 -1.53 19.82 -30.42
C ASP A 337 -2.34 20.49 -29.30
N LEU A 338 -2.75 19.73 -28.26
CA LEU A 338 -3.58 20.26 -27.19
C LEU A 338 -2.74 21.19 -26.30
N PRO A 339 -3.12 22.46 -26.12
CA PRO A 339 -2.38 23.36 -25.23
C PRO A 339 -2.72 23.11 -23.77
N LEU A 340 -1.74 23.33 -22.92
CA LEU A 340 -1.91 23.46 -21.47
C LEU A 340 -2.23 24.91 -21.11
N VAL A 341 -3.20 25.11 -20.24
CA VAL A 341 -3.51 26.43 -19.68
C VAL A 341 -3.00 26.50 -18.25
N GLN A 342 -1.89 27.21 -18.04
CA GLN A 342 -1.32 27.40 -16.71
C GLN A 342 -1.21 28.91 -16.41
N TYR A 343 -1.84 29.37 -15.33
CA TYR A 343 -1.78 30.77 -14.87
C TYR A 343 -2.01 31.79 -15.99
N GLN A 344 -3.06 31.60 -16.81
CA GLN A 344 -3.41 32.43 -17.97
C GLN A 344 -2.45 32.32 -19.19
N ASN A 345 -1.41 31.48 -19.12
CA ASN A 345 -0.57 31.20 -20.27
C ASN A 345 -1.05 29.95 -21.00
N ILE A 346 -1.09 30.05 -22.31
CA ILE A 346 -1.39 28.93 -23.21
C ILE A 346 -0.04 28.37 -23.65
N ILE A 347 0.25 27.13 -23.25
CA ILE A 347 1.52 26.48 -23.53
C ILE A 347 1.26 25.26 -24.42
N PHE A 348 1.80 25.29 -25.64
CA PHE A 348 1.72 24.14 -26.55
C PHE A 348 2.82 23.11 -26.25
N PRO A 349 2.56 21.79 -26.42
CA PRO A 349 3.58 20.77 -26.22
C PRO A 349 4.86 21.03 -27.01
N ILE A 350 4.74 21.48 -28.27
CA ILE A 350 5.88 21.80 -29.12
C ILE A 350 6.71 22.96 -28.57
N SER A 351 6.10 24.01 -28.03
CA SER A 351 6.81 25.13 -27.39
C SER A 351 7.64 24.65 -26.17
N THR A 352 7.07 23.73 -25.39
CA THR A 352 7.80 23.11 -24.25
C THR A 352 9.04 22.37 -24.71
N VAL A 353 8.92 21.56 -25.78
CA VAL A 353 10.03 20.80 -26.36
C VAL A 353 11.15 21.71 -26.85
N ILE A 354 10.80 22.82 -27.50
CA ILE A 354 11.77 23.79 -28.00
C ILE A 354 12.45 24.53 -26.85
N LYS A 355 11.68 24.98 -25.84
CA LYS A 355 12.20 25.66 -24.64
C LYS A 355 13.19 24.79 -23.86
N GLN A 356 12.88 23.49 -23.74
CA GLN A 356 13.71 22.52 -23.03
C GLN A 356 14.81 21.89 -23.89
N GLN A 357 14.89 22.26 -25.19
CA GLN A 357 15.87 21.74 -26.15
C GLN A 357 15.81 20.22 -26.36
N HIS A 358 14.65 19.61 -26.23
CA HIS A 358 14.45 18.18 -26.47
C HIS A 358 14.32 17.87 -27.96
N TYR A 359 15.38 18.08 -28.72
CA TYR A 359 15.35 17.99 -30.20
C TYR A 359 14.95 16.60 -30.74
N ALA A 360 15.26 15.53 -30.02
CA ALA A 360 14.85 14.19 -30.41
C ALA A 360 13.32 14.02 -30.31
N VAL A 361 12.70 14.55 -29.24
CA VAL A 361 11.23 14.57 -29.10
C VAL A 361 10.60 15.44 -30.18
N LEU A 362 11.20 16.61 -30.45
CA LEU A 362 10.73 17.49 -31.54
C LEU A 362 10.69 16.76 -32.87
N ALA A 363 11.75 16.02 -33.23
CA ALA A 363 11.81 15.25 -34.47
C ALA A 363 10.69 14.19 -34.54
N VAL A 364 10.45 13.49 -33.42
CA VAL A 364 9.37 12.51 -33.31
C VAL A 364 8.00 13.19 -33.50
N MET A 365 7.72 14.29 -32.81
CA MET A 365 6.45 15.01 -32.92
C MET A 365 6.21 15.54 -34.35
N LEU A 366 7.23 16.11 -35.00
CA LEU A 366 7.15 16.56 -36.39
C LEU A 366 6.88 15.41 -37.36
N ALA A 367 7.48 14.24 -37.14
CA ALA A 367 7.24 13.04 -37.94
C ALA A 367 5.78 12.54 -37.80
N HIS A 368 5.13 12.82 -36.68
CA HIS A 368 3.71 12.49 -36.42
C HIS A 368 2.74 13.63 -36.74
N GLY A 369 3.20 14.70 -37.39
CA GLY A 369 2.34 15.72 -37.95
C GLY A 369 1.88 16.81 -36.98
N VAL A 370 2.62 17.06 -35.91
CA VAL A 370 2.34 18.17 -34.98
C VAL A 370 2.36 19.51 -35.71
N LYS A 371 1.46 20.41 -35.34
CA LYS A 371 1.41 21.76 -35.86
C LYS A 371 2.44 22.64 -35.19
N LEU A 372 3.20 23.42 -35.97
CA LEU A 372 4.13 24.41 -35.46
C LEU A 372 3.39 25.65 -34.97
N VAL A 373 2.70 25.51 -33.81
CA VAL A 373 2.07 26.64 -33.13
C VAL A 373 2.96 26.98 -31.92
N LEU A 374 3.55 28.17 -31.96
CA LEU A 374 4.41 28.68 -30.89
C LEU A 374 3.60 29.64 -30.02
N ASP A 375 3.98 29.71 -28.74
CA ASP A 375 3.39 30.69 -27.81
C ASP A 375 3.75 32.11 -28.27
N GLU A 376 2.89 33.09 -27.99
CA GLU A 376 3.12 34.48 -28.39
C GLU A 376 4.46 35.03 -27.87
N ALA A 377 4.89 34.64 -26.66
CA ALA A 377 6.18 35.03 -26.10
C ALA A 377 7.38 34.46 -26.85
N ASP A 378 7.25 33.31 -27.49
CA ASP A 378 8.33 32.66 -28.24
C ASP A 378 8.43 33.19 -29.68
N THR A 379 7.31 33.60 -30.26
CA THR A 379 7.31 34.31 -31.55
C THR A 379 8.03 35.64 -31.43
N THR A 380 7.81 36.40 -30.35
CA THR A 380 8.49 37.67 -30.10
C THR A 380 10.00 37.51 -29.95
N ARG A 381 10.45 36.49 -29.20
CA ARG A 381 11.88 36.18 -29.04
C ARG A 381 12.54 35.72 -30.34
N ALA A 382 11.83 34.96 -31.17
CA ALA A 382 12.34 34.53 -32.47
C ALA A 382 12.54 35.72 -33.42
N TYR A 383 11.67 36.74 -33.34
CA TYR A 383 11.82 37.98 -34.11
C TYR A 383 12.92 38.92 -33.57
N GLU A 384 13.18 38.90 -32.24
CA GLU A 384 14.26 39.71 -31.66
C GLU A 384 15.67 39.09 -31.91
N ALA A 385 15.75 37.80 -32.23
CA ALA A 385 17.00 37.09 -32.48
C ALA A 385 17.39 37.06 -33.96
N THR A 386 16.54 37.54 -34.86
CA THR A 386 16.80 37.71 -36.30
C THR A 386 17.14 39.18 -36.63
#